data_b0cdc65561ae2ee3c976d165db5ed27c
#
_entry.id   b0cdc65561ae2ee3c976d165db5ed27c
#
_cell.length_a   1.000
_cell.length_b   1.000
_cell.length_c   1.000
_cell.angle_alpha   90.00
_cell.angle_beta   90.00
_cell.angle_gamma   90.00
#
_symmetry.space_group_name_H-M   'P 1'
#
loop_
_entity.id
_entity.type
_entity.pdbx_description
1 polymer ?
#
loop_
_entity_poly.entity_id
_entity_poly.type
_entity_poly.pdbx_seq_one_letter_code
_entity_poly.pdbx_strand_id
1 'polypeptide(L)'
;MIPFGRETVTVLHRSGGGYTPYVLAGCSWRSTRTRSVYGTTADKSDDTVCRIPAGQTMPEVGDVLILGAYNLRAESEIALVRLLDSLRGNGVRAIRVTQVRDNSRCAPMPHYAVTGA
;
A
#
# COMPACT_ATOMS: atom_id res chain seq x y z
N MET A 1 -12.81 -11.46 -17.05
CA MET A 1 -11.58 -11.50 -16.26
C MET A 1 -11.90 -11.34 -14.78
N ILE A 2 -11.45 -12.27 -13.99
CA ILE A 2 -11.66 -12.20 -12.54
C ILE A 2 -10.55 -11.33 -11.94
N PRO A 3 -10.87 -10.21 -11.31
CA PRO A 3 -9.85 -9.41 -10.66
C PRO A 3 -9.22 -10.15 -9.49
N PHE A 4 -7.97 -9.84 -9.15
CA PHE A 4 -7.25 -10.42 -8.02
C PHE A 4 -7.98 -10.22 -6.70
N GLY A 5 -8.72 -9.15 -6.59
CA GLY A 5 -9.42 -8.79 -5.39
C GLY A 5 -10.51 -7.79 -5.71
N ARG A 6 -11.23 -7.41 -4.67
CA ARG A 6 -12.34 -6.47 -4.75
C ARG A 6 -12.01 -5.16 -4.03
N GLU A 7 -10.76 -5.02 -3.62
CA GLU A 7 -10.38 -3.90 -2.80
C GLU A 7 -10.08 -2.67 -3.65
N THR A 8 -10.52 -1.54 -3.15
CA THR A 8 -10.14 -0.23 -3.69
C THR A 8 -9.02 0.32 -2.82
N VAL A 9 -7.97 0.82 -3.43
CA VAL A 9 -6.81 1.33 -2.73
C VAL A 9 -6.53 2.74 -3.21
N THR A 10 -6.29 3.65 -2.27
CA THR A 10 -5.84 5.00 -2.56
C THR A 10 -4.32 5.06 -2.42
N VAL A 11 -3.66 5.61 -3.41
CA VAL A 11 -2.21 5.80 -3.40
C VAL A 11 -1.92 7.28 -3.24
N LEU A 12 -1.11 7.63 -2.25
CA LEU A 12 -0.54 8.96 -2.12
C LEU A 12 0.83 8.94 -2.78
N HIS A 13 0.91 9.52 -3.96
CA HIS A 13 2.11 9.53 -4.78
C HIS A 13 2.82 10.87 -4.70
N ARG A 14 4.13 10.83 -4.58
CA ARG A 14 4.96 12.02 -4.49
C ARG A 14 4.92 12.80 -5.80
N SER A 15 4.57 14.07 -5.72
CA SER A 15 4.50 14.97 -6.87
C SER A 15 4.85 16.39 -6.43
N GLY A 16 5.93 16.93 -6.95
CA GLY A 16 6.31 18.32 -6.74
C GLY A 16 6.53 18.75 -5.29
N GLY A 17 7.07 17.87 -4.45
CA GLY A 17 7.32 18.15 -3.03
C GLY A 17 6.17 17.80 -2.10
N GLY A 18 5.02 17.46 -2.62
CA GLY A 18 3.87 16.97 -1.86
C GLY A 18 3.42 15.60 -2.33
N TYR A 19 2.28 15.14 -1.82
CA TYR A 19 1.69 13.86 -2.16
C TYR A 19 0.25 14.05 -2.62
N THR A 20 -0.08 13.50 -3.77
CA THR A 20 -1.42 13.58 -4.36
C THR A 20 -2.06 12.21 -4.45
N PRO A 21 -3.39 12.10 -4.23
CA PRO A 21 -4.06 10.81 -4.25
C PRO A 21 -4.44 10.38 -5.66
N TYR A 22 -4.37 9.07 -5.91
CA TYR A 22 -5.10 8.44 -7.00
C TYR A 22 -5.63 7.10 -6.52
N VAL A 23 -6.69 6.60 -7.16
CA VAL A 23 -7.42 5.42 -6.70
C VAL A 23 -7.21 4.27 -7.67
N LEU A 24 -6.93 3.09 -7.11
CA LEU A 24 -6.78 1.85 -7.86
C LEU A 24 -7.91 0.90 -7.48
N ALA A 25 -8.45 0.21 -8.47
CA ALA A 25 -9.54 -0.75 -8.27
C ALA A 25 -9.10 -2.18 -8.55
N GLY A 26 -9.84 -3.14 -8.00
CA GLY A 26 -9.58 -4.56 -8.23
C GLY A 26 -8.30 -5.07 -7.58
N CYS A 27 -7.84 -4.43 -6.53
CA CYS A 27 -6.64 -4.79 -5.81
C CYS A 27 -6.90 -5.90 -4.79
N SER A 28 -5.84 -6.60 -4.41
CA SER A 28 -5.85 -7.56 -3.31
C SER A 28 -4.98 -7.03 -2.18
N TRP A 29 -5.52 -6.97 -0.99
CA TRP A 29 -4.84 -6.49 0.20
C TRP A 29 -4.68 -7.64 1.19
N ARG A 30 -3.45 -7.97 1.53
CA ARG A 30 -3.16 -9.05 2.47
C ARG A 30 -2.11 -8.59 3.48
N SER A 31 -2.48 -8.62 4.75
CA SER A 31 -1.56 -8.33 5.84
C SER A 31 -1.13 -9.63 6.49
N THR A 32 0.17 -9.79 6.67
CA THR A 32 0.76 -10.94 7.34
C THR A 32 1.38 -10.46 8.64
N ARG A 33 0.97 -11.05 9.76
CA ARG A 33 1.56 -10.72 11.05
C ARG A 33 2.48 -11.87 11.46
N THR A 34 3.78 -11.61 11.47
CA THR A 34 4.77 -12.59 11.91
C THR A 34 4.98 -12.43 13.40
N ARG A 35 4.62 -13.44 14.20
CA ARG A 35 4.96 -13.51 15.61
C ARG A 35 6.20 -14.35 15.79
N SER A 36 7.19 -13.81 16.51
CA SER A 36 8.29 -14.62 17.00
C SER A 36 7.77 -15.57 18.07
N VAL A 37 7.93 -16.86 17.85
CA VAL A 37 7.43 -17.94 18.74
C VAL A 37 8.19 -17.99 20.06
N TYR A 38 9.35 -17.32 20.16
CA TYR A 38 10.26 -17.46 21.30
C TYR A 38 10.29 -16.26 22.24
N GLY A 39 9.33 -15.37 22.19
CA GLY A 39 9.21 -14.29 23.17
C GLY A 39 10.37 -13.31 23.24
N THR A 40 11.36 -13.45 22.41
CA THR A 40 12.40 -12.45 22.25
C THR A 40 11.84 -11.32 21.42
N THR A 41 11.85 -10.14 22.01
CA THR A 41 11.61 -8.87 21.39
C THR A 41 11.10 -8.98 19.98
N ALA A 42 9.84 -9.09 19.91
CA ALA A 42 9.14 -9.21 18.65
C ALA A 42 9.48 -8.05 17.75
N ASP A 43 10.28 -8.28 16.77
CA ASP A 43 10.20 -7.52 15.55
C ASP A 43 8.83 -7.83 14.96
N LYS A 44 7.86 -7.07 15.40
CA LYS A 44 6.54 -7.07 14.79
C LYS A 44 6.66 -6.34 13.46
N SER A 45 7.15 -7.02 12.46
CA SER A 45 7.02 -6.51 11.11
C SER A 45 5.69 -7.02 10.56
N ASP A 46 4.69 -6.16 10.59
CA ASP A 46 3.47 -6.39 9.86
C ASP A 46 3.74 -6.08 8.39
N ASP A 47 4.06 -7.10 7.63
CA ASP A 47 4.21 -6.94 6.20
C ASP A 47 2.85 -7.03 5.52
N THR A 48 2.53 -6.00 4.76
CA THR A 48 1.33 -5.98 3.93
C THR A 48 1.73 -6.07 2.48
N VAL A 49 1.06 -6.95 1.75
CA VAL A 49 1.25 -7.08 0.31
C VAL A 49 -0.04 -6.68 -0.39
N CYS A 50 0.07 -5.71 -1.29
CA CYS A 50 -1.02 -5.29 -2.15
C CYS A 50 -0.72 -5.71 -3.57
N ARG A 51 -1.62 -6.47 -4.20
CA ARG A 51 -1.51 -6.84 -5.60
C ARG A 51 -2.42 -5.95 -6.42
N ILE A 52 -1.86 -5.31 -7.42
CA ILE A 52 -2.55 -4.35 -8.28
C ILE A 52 -2.59 -4.94 -9.68
N PRO A 53 -3.77 -5.07 -10.30
CA PRO A 53 -3.84 -5.55 -11.69
C PRO A 53 -2.99 -4.70 -12.63
N ALA A 54 -2.28 -5.34 -13.54
CA ALA A 54 -1.50 -4.63 -14.55
C ALA A 54 -2.41 -3.76 -15.42
N GLY A 55 -1.85 -2.67 -15.94
CA GLY A 55 -2.61 -1.67 -16.70
C GLY A 55 -3.02 -0.45 -15.91
N GLN A 56 -2.87 -0.49 -14.58
CA GLN A 56 -3.04 0.67 -13.72
C GLN A 56 -1.66 1.27 -13.39
N THR A 57 -1.67 2.46 -12.81
CA THR A 57 -0.42 3.12 -12.40
C THR A 57 0.24 2.34 -11.28
N MET A 58 1.50 1.98 -11.46
CA MET A 58 2.30 1.28 -10.46
C MET A 58 2.79 2.25 -9.39
N PRO A 59 2.54 1.99 -8.11
CA PRO A 59 3.12 2.79 -7.03
C PRO A 59 4.65 2.69 -7.00
N GLU A 60 5.28 3.66 -6.37
CA GLU A 60 6.72 3.69 -6.18
C GLU A 60 7.08 3.54 -4.71
N VAL A 61 8.33 3.15 -4.45
CA VAL A 61 8.85 3.09 -3.09
C VAL A 61 8.78 4.48 -2.44
N GLY A 62 8.25 4.53 -1.23
CA GLY A 62 8.00 5.78 -0.51
C GLY A 62 6.58 6.30 -0.62
N ASP A 63 5.78 5.78 -1.55
CA ASP A 63 4.36 6.10 -1.63
C ASP A 63 3.60 5.50 -0.45
N VAL A 64 2.40 5.99 -0.21
CA VAL A 64 1.51 5.46 0.82
C VAL A 64 0.31 4.82 0.15
N LEU A 65 -0.02 3.60 0.57
CA LEU A 65 -1.24 2.91 0.17
C LEU A 65 -2.24 2.93 1.31
N ILE A 66 -3.48 3.28 1.01
CA ILE A 66 -4.56 3.32 1.98
C ILE A 66 -5.67 2.40 1.48
N LEU A 67 -6.10 1.47 2.32
CA LEU A 67 -7.21 0.57 1.97
C LEU A 67 -8.52 1.34 2.01
N GLY A 68 -9.12 1.52 0.86
CA GLY A 68 -10.36 2.29 0.68
C GLY A 68 -10.17 3.45 -0.30
N ALA A 69 -11.23 4.19 -0.55
CA ALA A 69 -11.22 5.36 -1.42
C ALA A 69 -11.23 6.63 -0.58
N TYR A 70 -10.16 7.40 -0.64
CA TYR A 70 -9.99 8.63 0.13
C TYR A 70 -9.46 9.75 -0.76
N ASN A 71 -9.91 10.96 -0.50
CA ASN A 71 -9.39 12.16 -1.17
C ASN A 71 -8.54 12.95 -0.17
N LEU A 72 -7.34 12.45 0.07
CA LEU A 72 -6.40 13.01 1.04
C LEU A 72 -5.14 13.47 0.32
N ARG A 73 -4.53 14.54 0.84
CA ARG A 73 -3.29 15.09 0.32
C ARG A 73 -2.33 15.38 1.46
N ALA A 74 -1.04 15.32 1.16
CA ALA A 74 -0.01 15.75 2.09
C ALA A 74 0.90 16.75 1.37
N GLU A 75 1.24 17.84 2.04
CA GLU A 75 2.05 18.92 1.45
C GLU A 75 3.55 18.68 1.62
N SER A 76 3.93 17.78 2.52
CA SER A 76 5.31 17.48 2.84
C SER A 76 5.46 16.10 3.42
N GLU A 77 6.69 15.64 3.60
CA GLU A 77 6.98 14.35 4.25
C GLU A 77 6.45 14.33 5.70
N ILE A 78 6.61 15.42 6.42
CA ILE A 78 6.13 15.52 7.81
C ILE A 78 4.60 15.43 7.84
N ALA A 79 3.93 16.11 6.94
CA ALA A 79 2.47 16.05 6.82
C ALA A 79 2.01 14.64 6.46
N LEU A 80 2.75 13.93 5.61
CA LEU A 80 2.45 12.55 5.24
C LEU A 80 2.54 11.61 6.43
N VAL A 81 3.60 11.72 7.22
CA VAL A 81 3.79 10.89 8.42
C VAL A 81 2.67 11.13 9.43
N ARG A 82 2.29 12.37 9.65
CA ARG A 82 1.18 12.71 10.54
C ARG A 82 -0.15 12.16 10.03
N LEU A 83 -0.39 12.26 8.73
CA LEU A 83 -1.58 11.72 8.10
C LEU A 83 -1.64 10.20 8.26
N LEU A 84 -0.53 9.52 8.03
CA LEU A 84 -0.43 8.07 8.17
C LEU A 84 -0.70 7.63 9.61
N ASP A 85 -0.13 8.32 10.59
CA ASP A 85 -0.36 8.04 12.01
C ASP A 85 -1.83 8.26 12.39
N SER A 86 -2.43 9.32 11.89
CA SER A 86 -3.84 9.63 12.12
C SER A 86 -4.75 8.56 11.55
N LEU A 87 -4.49 8.10 10.33
CA LEU A 87 -5.26 7.04 9.69
C LEU A 87 -5.16 5.74 10.48
N ARG A 88 -3.96 5.35 10.88
CA ARG A 88 -3.75 4.15 11.68
C ARG A 88 -4.43 4.26 13.05
N GLY A 89 -4.39 5.42 13.67
CA GLY A 89 -5.06 5.66 14.94
C GLY A 89 -6.59 5.56 14.85
N ASN A 90 -7.15 5.78 13.67
CA ASN A 90 -8.58 5.64 13.41
C ASN A 90 -8.98 4.25 12.88
N GLY A 91 -8.05 3.31 12.88
CA GLY A 91 -8.31 1.95 12.41
C GLY A 91 -8.29 1.78 10.90
N VAL A 92 -7.87 2.79 10.17
CA VAL A 92 -7.71 2.71 8.72
C VAL A 92 -6.41 2.00 8.40
N ARG A 93 -6.46 1.04 7.50
CA ARG A 93 -5.26 0.31 7.08
C ARG A 93 -4.50 1.11 6.05
N ALA A 94 -3.30 1.51 6.40
CA ALA A 94 -2.41 2.27 5.55
C ALA A 94 -0.98 1.78 5.73
N ILE A 95 -0.25 1.71 4.63
CA ILE A 95 1.14 1.26 4.64
C ILE A 95 2.00 2.23 3.84
N ARG A 96 3.28 2.25 4.15
CA ARG A 96 4.27 2.92 3.33
C ARG A 96 4.99 1.90 2.47
N VAL A 97 5.07 2.14 1.18
CA VAL A 97 5.67 1.21 0.22
C VAL A 97 7.17 1.10 0.47
N THR A 98 7.63 -0.13 0.67
CA THR A 98 9.05 -0.43 0.85
C THR A 98 9.64 -1.21 -0.33
N GLN A 99 8.81 -1.93 -1.06
CA GLN A 99 9.24 -2.71 -2.20
C GLN A 99 8.11 -2.80 -3.24
N VAL A 100 8.48 -2.69 -4.49
CA VAL A 100 7.56 -2.89 -5.62
C VAL A 100 8.16 -3.94 -6.55
N ARG A 101 7.35 -4.94 -6.87
CA ARG A 101 7.72 -5.99 -7.84
C ARG A 101 6.80 -5.94 -9.02
N ASP A 102 7.37 -5.80 -10.20
CA ASP A 102 6.62 -5.81 -11.45
C ASP A 102 6.48 -7.24 -11.96
N ASN A 103 5.29 -7.80 -11.78
CA ASN A 103 4.91 -9.13 -12.28
C ASN A 103 3.93 -9.00 -13.47
N SER A 104 4.00 -7.92 -14.20
CA SER A 104 3.09 -7.66 -15.32
C SER A 104 3.25 -8.65 -16.46
N ARG A 105 4.36 -9.37 -16.50
CA ARG A 105 4.62 -10.43 -17.51
C ARG A 105 4.25 -11.83 -17.02
N CYS A 106 3.78 -11.97 -15.78
CA CYS A 106 3.42 -13.28 -15.24
C CYS A 106 2.02 -13.68 -15.70
N ALA A 107 1.95 -14.70 -16.54
CA ALA A 107 0.68 -15.34 -16.88
C ALA A 107 0.27 -16.28 -15.72
N PRO A 108 -1.03 -16.49 -15.47
CA PRO A 108 -2.19 -15.96 -16.20
C PRO A 108 -2.69 -14.60 -15.75
N MET A 109 -2.15 -14.05 -14.66
CA MET A 109 -2.66 -12.80 -14.09
C MET A 109 -1.54 -11.77 -13.90
N PRO A 110 -1.29 -10.92 -14.91
CA PRO A 110 -0.31 -9.84 -14.78
C PRO A 110 -0.68 -8.88 -13.66
N HIS A 111 0.28 -8.56 -12.80
CA HIS A 111 0.04 -7.68 -11.66
C HIS A 111 1.32 -7.01 -11.17
N TYR A 112 1.15 -6.02 -10.32
CA TYR A 112 2.25 -5.44 -9.55
C TYR A 112 2.07 -5.88 -8.09
N ALA A 113 3.13 -6.37 -7.47
CA ALA A 113 3.14 -6.73 -6.06
C ALA A 113 3.84 -5.62 -5.28
N VAL A 114 3.11 -4.97 -4.38
CA VAL A 114 3.60 -3.86 -3.57
C VAL A 114 3.62 -4.29 -2.13
N THR A 115 4.78 -4.16 -1.51
CA THR A 115 4.97 -4.53 -0.09
C THR A 115 5.24 -3.28 0.73
N GLY A 116 4.70 -3.24 1.92
CA GLY A 116 4.90 -2.13 2.82
C GLY A 116 4.56 -2.47 4.27
N ALA A 117 4.82 -1.54 5.11
CA ALA A 117 4.56 -1.66 6.54
C ALA A 117 3.89 -0.41 7.13
#